data_6570f3b52677ab86475e91df9d7ab3f9
#
_entry.id   6570f3b52677ab86475e91df9d7ab3f9
#
_cell.length_a   1.000
_cell.length_b   1.000
_cell.length_c   1.000
_cell.angle_alpha   90.00
_cell.angle_beta   90.00
_cell.angle_gamma   90.00
#
_symmetry.space_group_name_H-M   'P 1'
#
loop_
_entity.id
_entity.type
_entity.pdbx_description
1 polymer ?
#
loop_
_entity_poly.entity_id
_entity_poly.type
_entity_poly.pdbx_seq_one_letter_code
_entity_poly.pdbx_strand_id
1 'polypeptide(L)'
;MAAEEYQRVTEVTYLGAVYGTLSALRRMRERDQGVIVQVGSALAYRSIPLQSAYCAAKQAMRGFTESLRTELIHERSRVRVTMVHLPALNTPQFGWVRSRLPRKAQPVPPIFQPEVAAQAIVWAMEHAPRELHVGASTDAAILTQKIAPGLMDEYLARSAWDAQMHDGPEDPDRDDNLWRPLSGDRGAHGSFDQRARDRSPQLWLATHPAVFRGAAIALGVAAGIWSARRGRAQTRRIAFP
;
A
#
# COMPACT_ATOMS: atom_id res chain seq x y z
N MET A 1 1.96 -10.33 22.39
CA MET A 1 2.88 -11.22 21.61
C MET A 1 4.11 -11.49 22.46
N ALA A 2 4.64 -12.73 22.42
CA ALA A 2 5.92 -13.09 23.02
C ALA A 2 7.10 -12.68 22.11
N ALA A 3 8.32 -12.64 22.63
CA ALA A 3 9.51 -12.23 21.85
C ALA A 3 9.76 -13.13 20.64
N GLU A 4 9.54 -14.43 20.80
CA GLU A 4 9.70 -15.42 19.74
C GLU A 4 8.71 -15.22 18.59
N GLU A 5 7.52 -14.70 18.88
CA GLU A 5 6.53 -14.36 17.85
C GLU A 5 6.95 -13.12 17.05
N TYR A 6 7.57 -12.12 17.69
CA TYR A 6 8.18 -10.98 16.99
C TYR A 6 9.32 -11.44 16.08
N GLN A 7 10.19 -12.30 16.59
CA GLN A 7 11.25 -12.91 15.79
C GLN A 7 10.68 -13.64 14.58
N ARG A 8 9.68 -14.50 14.78
CA ARG A 8 9.06 -15.27 13.72
C ARG A 8 8.41 -14.40 12.64
N VAL A 9 7.67 -13.36 13.03
CA VAL A 9 7.09 -12.41 12.08
C VAL A 9 8.17 -11.68 11.29
N THR A 10 9.27 -11.30 11.95
CA THR A 10 10.41 -10.65 11.30
C THR A 10 11.08 -11.58 10.29
N GLU A 11 11.34 -12.84 10.66
CA GLU A 11 11.93 -13.86 9.79
C GLU A 11 11.11 -14.08 8.52
N VAL A 12 9.81 -14.29 8.68
CA VAL A 12 8.93 -14.61 7.55
C VAL A 12 8.65 -13.37 6.69
N THR A 13 8.28 -12.24 7.31
CA THR A 13 7.78 -11.08 6.57
C THR A 13 8.91 -10.21 6.03
N TYR A 14 9.96 -9.97 6.81
CA TYR A 14 11.08 -9.14 6.41
C TYR A 14 12.23 -9.95 5.80
N LEU A 15 12.82 -10.89 6.56
CA LEU A 15 13.98 -11.65 6.07
C LEU A 15 13.62 -12.53 4.89
N GLY A 16 12.41 -13.10 4.84
CA GLY A 16 11.92 -13.82 3.67
C GLY A 16 11.92 -12.96 2.39
N ALA A 17 11.50 -11.69 2.49
CA ALA A 17 11.57 -10.75 1.38
C ALA A 17 13.03 -10.41 1.00
N VAL A 18 13.92 -10.22 1.99
CA VAL A 18 15.37 -10.00 1.76
C VAL A 18 15.98 -11.18 1.03
N TYR A 19 15.78 -12.41 1.50
CA TYR A 19 16.36 -13.61 0.88
C TYR A 19 15.86 -13.83 -0.54
N GLY A 20 14.56 -13.66 -0.78
CA GLY A 20 13.98 -13.70 -2.12
C GLY A 20 14.58 -12.65 -3.05
N THR A 21 14.73 -11.43 -2.56
CA THR A 21 15.34 -10.31 -3.30
C THR A 21 16.79 -10.58 -3.66
N LEU A 22 17.61 -11.02 -2.70
CA LEU A 22 19.03 -11.34 -2.95
C LEU A 22 19.19 -12.48 -3.95
N SER A 23 18.34 -13.51 -3.88
CA SER A 23 18.34 -14.63 -4.83
C SER A 23 17.96 -14.18 -6.24
N ALA A 24 16.93 -13.35 -6.38
CA ALA A 24 16.52 -12.79 -7.67
C ALA A 24 17.58 -11.84 -8.25
N LEU A 25 18.13 -10.96 -7.41
CA LEU A 25 19.14 -9.97 -7.80
C LEU A 25 20.41 -10.63 -8.33
N ARG A 26 20.90 -11.71 -7.69
CA ARG A 26 22.07 -12.44 -8.19
C ARG A 26 21.90 -12.88 -9.65
N ARG A 27 20.74 -13.45 -9.99
CA ARG A 27 20.43 -13.91 -11.36
C ARG A 27 20.18 -12.75 -12.33
N MET A 28 19.60 -11.66 -11.84
CA MET A 28 19.32 -10.48 -12.66
C MET A 28 20.60 -9.70 -12.99
N ARG A 29 21.58 -9.67 -12.08
CA ARG A 29 22.88 -9.02 -12.30
C ARG A 29 23.68 -9.67 -13.43
N GLU A 30 23.59 -10.99 -13.64
CA GLU A 30 24.28 -11.71 -14.73
C GLU A 30 23.91 -11.16 -16.11
N ARG A 31 22.65 -10.73 -16.29
CA ARG A 31 22.14 -10.16 -17.54
C ARG A 31 21.91 -8.65 -17.45
N ASP A 32 22.19 -8.06 -16.30
CA ASP A 32 21.92 -6.66 -15.94
C ASP A 32 20.52 -6.19 -16.37
N GLN A 33 19.50 -6.99 -16.11
CA GLN A 33 18.12 -6.71 -16.47
C GLN A 33 17.14 -7.43 -15.55
N GLY A 34 16.11 -6.71 -15.10
CA GLY A 34 15.00 -7.26 -14.34
C GLY A 34 14.27 -6.21 -13.53
N VAL A 35 13.11 -6.60 -13.02
CA VAL A 35 12.31 -5.79 -12.09
C VAL A 35 11.96 -6.65 -10.89
N ILE A 36 12.29 -6.17 -9.71
CA ILE A 36 11.89 -6.76 -8.43
C ILE A 36 10.74 -5.92 -7.87
N VAL A 37 9.59 -6.53 -7.66
CA VAL A 37 8.43 -5.88 -7.06
C VAL A 37 8.32 -6.32 -5.61
N GLN A 38 8.53 -5.40 -4.69
CA GLN A 38 8.31 -5.60 -3.26
C GLN A 38 6.83 -5.36 -2.93
N VAL A 39 6.20 -6.36 -2.32
CA VAL A 39 4.81 -6.24 -1.87
C VAL A 39 4.78 -5.60 -0.48
N GLY A 40 4.63 -4.29 -0.47
CA GLY A 40 4.56 -3.45 0.72
C GLY A 40 3.16 -3.36 1.32
N SER A 41 3.00 -2.37 2.18
CA SER A 41 1.74 -2.05 2.86
C SER A 41 1.69 -0.56 3.18
N ALA A 42 0.50 0.00 3.33
CA ALA A 42 0.30 1.31 3.98
C ALA A 42 0.98 1.35 5.36
N LEU A 43 1.05 0.20 6.04
CA LEU A 43 1.68 0.03 7.35
C LEU A 43 3.21 0.12 7.32
N ALA A 44 3.83 0.19 6.14
CA ALA A 44 5.25 0.54 5.98
C ALA A 44 5.53 2.04 6.20
N TYR A 45 4.49 2.85 6.28
CA TYR A 45 4.57 4.30 6.54
C TYR A 45 3.88 4.69 7.83
N ARG A 46 2.72 4.09 8.11
CA ARG A 46 1.95 4.38 9.31
C ARG A 46 1.56 3.09 10.02
N SER A 47 2.09 2.90 11.22
CA SER A 47 1.72 1.78 12.10
C SER A 47 0.33 1.97 12.71
N ILE A 48 -0.33 0.85 12.98
CA ILE A 48 -1.60 0.81 13.71
C ILE A 48 -1.44 -0.02 14.99
N PRO A 49 -2.28 0.18 16.02
CA PRO A 49 -2.22 -0.64 17.23
C PRO A 49 -2.40 -2.13 16.91
N LEU A 50 -1.97 -3.00 17.83
CA LEU A 50 -2.13 -4.46 17.79
C LEU A 50 -1.33 -5.21 16.70
N GLN A 51 -0.66 -4.50 15.79
CA GLN A 51 0.12 -5.08 14.69
C GLN A 51 1.59 -4.63 14.69
N SER A 52 2.18 -4.34 15.85
CA SER A 52 3.53 -3.77 15.94
C SER A 52 4.61 -4.62 15.26
N ALA A 53 4.57 -5.95 15.39
CA ALA A 53 5.53 -6.85 14.73
C ALA A 53 5.43 -6.77 13.20
N TYR A 54 4.22 -6.81 12.67
CA TYR A 54 3.98 -6.70 11.23
C TYR A 54 4.37 -5.31 10.68
N CYS A 55 3.97 -4.26 11.39
CA CYS A 55 4.33 -2.89 11.02
C CYS A 55 5.84 -2.69 10.98
N ALA A 56 6.56 -3.17 12.01
CA ALA A 56 8.02 -3.12 12.06
C ALA A 56 8.66 -3.86 10.88
N ALA A 57 8.19 -5.07 10.56
CA ALA A 57 8.68 -5.86 9.43
C ALA A 57 8.45 -5.17 8.08
N LYS A 58 7.28 -4.52 7.89
CA LYS A 58 6.98 -3.79 6.64
C LYS A 58 7.76 -2.47 6.52
N GLN A 59 8.04 -1.78 7.62
CA GLN A 59 8.94 -0.62 7.63
C GLN A 59 10.39 -1.03 7.34
N ALA A 60 10.87 -2.12 7.95
CA ALA A 60 12.21 -2.67 7.67
C ALA A 60 12.36 -3.04 6.18
N MET A 61 11.34 -3.68 5.58
CA MET A 61 11.33 -4.02 4.16
C MET A 61 11.40 -2.76 3.27
N ARG A 62 10.73 -1.67 3.66
CA ARG A 62 10.82 -0.39 2.95
C ARG A 62 12.24 0.18 3.05
N GLY A 63 12.84 0.25 4.24
CA GLY A 63 14.21 0.75 4.43
C GLY A 63 15.23 -0.07 3.62
N PHE A 64 15.13 -1.40 3.63
CA PHE A 64 15.92 -2.29 2.79
C PHE A 64 15.76 -1.97 1.30
N THR A 65 14.54 -1.77 0.82
CA THR A 65 14.26 -1.45 -0.59
C THR A 65 14.83 -0.10 -0.99
N GLU A 66 14.77 0.91 -0.12
CA GLU A 66 15.34 2.25 -0.37
C GLU A 66 16.86 2.19 -0.50
N SER A 67 17.54 1.46 0.40
CA SER A 67 18.99 1.27 0.34
C SER A 67 19.40 0.53 -0.93
N LEU A 68 18.82 -0.63 -1.19
CA LEU A 68 19.13 -1.42 -2.38
C LEU A 68 18.93 -0.65 -3.69
N ARG A 69 17.89 0.19 -3.76
CA ARG A 69 17.63 1.03 -4.93
C ARG A 69 18.77 2.02 -5.17
N THR A 70 19.29 2.65 -4.12
CA THR A 70 20.40 3.60 -4.25
C THR A 70 21.71 2.92 -4.63
N GLU A 71 21.95 1.71 -4.13
CA GLU A 71 23.10 0.88 -4.53
C GLU A 71 23.05 0.54 -6.02
N LEU A 72 21.91 0.05 -6.53
CA LEU A 72 21.73 -0.25 -7.95
C LEU A 72 21.89 0.97 -8.87
N ILE A 73 21.44 2.14 -8.43
CA ILE A 73 21.65 3.40 -9.15
C ILE A 73 23.15 3.76 -9.19
N HIS A 74 23.85 3.63 -8.07
CA HIS A 74 25.30 3.86 -7.99
C HIS A 74 26.07 2.95 -8.94
N GLU A 75 25.72 1.68 -8.98
CA GLU A 75 26.27 0.66 -9.87
C GLU A 75 25.88 0.88 -11.35
N ARG A 76 25.00 1.84 -11.66
CA ARG A 76 24.39 2.05 -12.99
C ARG A 76 23.71 0.80 -13.54
N SER A 77 23.21 -0.06 -12.69
CA SER A 77 22.51 -1.28 -13.08
C SER A 77 21.17 -0.98 -13.73
N ARG A 78 20.81 -1.81 -14.71
CA ARG A 78 19.48 -1.79 -15.33
C ARG A 78 18.44 -2.60 -14.55
N VAL A 79 18.84 -3.29 -13.49
CA VAL A 79 17.90 -3.93 -12.56
C VAL A 79 17.19 -2.85 -11.78
N ARG A 80 15.87 -2.95 -11.71
CA ARG A 80 15.02 -1.99 -10.98
C ARG A 80 14.31 -2.65 -9.82
N VAL A 81 14.14 -1.90 -8.73
CA VAL A 81 13.38 -2.33 -7.57
C VAL A 81 12.24 -1.33 -7.33
N THR A 82 11.03 -1.83 -7.33
CA THR A 82 9.80 -1.07 -7.07
C THR A 82 9.08 -1.62 -5.85
N MET A 83 8.26 -0.82 -5.20
CA MET A 83 7.46 -1.25 -4.05
C MET A 83 6.00 -0.85 -4.25
N VAL A 84 5.09 -1.81 -4.07
CA VAL A 84 3.65 -1.59 -4.15
C VAL A 84 3.08 -1.59 -2.75
N HIS A 85 2.57 -0.46 -2.29
CA HIS A 85 1.98 -0.31 -0.95
C HIS A 85 0.49 -0.62 -1.01
N LEU A 86 0.11 -1.76 -0.45
CA LEU A 86 -1.24 -2.28 -0.48
C LEU A 86 -2.08 -1.77 0.69
N PRO A 87 -3.38 -1.53 0.48
CA PRO A 87 -4.36 -1.25 1.52
C PRO A 87 -4.81 -2.56 2.20
N ALA A 88 -5.89 -2.50 2.97
CA ALA A 88 -6.58 -3.67 3.48
C ALA A 88 -7.21 -4.47 2.33
N LEU A 89 -6.93 -5.77 2.27
CA LEU A 89 -7.39 -6.68 1.22
C LEU A 89 -8.31 -7.76 1.79
N ASN A 90 -9.29 -8.14 1.01
CA ASN A 90 -10.15 -9.28 1.27
C ASN A 90 -9.44 -10.59 0.87
N THR A 91 -8.50 -11.01 1.69
CA THR A 91 -7.79 -12.29 1.51
C THR A 91 -8.13 -13.24 2.65
N PRO A 92 -8.00 -14.57 2.45
CA PRO A 92 -8.40 -15.54 3.47
C PRO A 92 -7.59 -15.48 4.77
N GLN A 93 -6.47 -14.75 4.81
CA GLN A 93 -5.56 -14.69 5.97
C GLN A 93 -6.23 -14.37 7.30
N PHE A 94 -7.30 -13.58 7.30
CA PHE A 94 -8.02 -13.22 8.52
C PHE A 94 -8.72 -14.42 9.18
N GLY A 95 -8.96 -15.49 8.43
CA GLY A 95 -9.46 -16.75 8.93
C GLY A 95 -8.42 -17.63 9.64
N TRP A 96 -7.12 -17.31 9.55
CA TRP A 96 -6.04 -18.13 10.12
C TRP A 96 -4.82 -17.35 10.65
N VAL A 97 -4.83 -16.02 10.60
CA VAL A 97 -3.79 -15.24 11.26
C VAL A 97 -3.83 -15.49 12.76
N ARG A 98 -2.66 -15.68 13.40
CA ARG A 98 -2.63 -15.76 14.85
C ARG A 98 -3.16 -14.47 15.45
N SER A 99 -4.24 -14.58 16.23
CA SER A 99 -4.94 -13.47 16.85
C SER A 99 -5.06 -13.70 18.37
N ARG A 100 -4.95 -12.62 19.13
CA ARG A 100 -5.29 -12.56 20.55
C ARG A 100 -6.35 -11.48 20.81
N LEU A 101 -7.06 -11.12 19.76
CA LEU A 101 -8.15 -10.17 19.84
C LEU A 101 -9.36 -10.86 20.53
N PRO A 102 -10.18 -10.12 21.26
CA PRO A 102 -11.37 -10.69 21.89
C PRO A 102 -12.48 -11.02 20.87
N ARG A 103 -12.42 -10.43 19.69
CA ARG A 103 -13.33 -10.63 18.56
C ARG A 103 -12.58 -11.03 17.31
N LYS A 104 -13.27 -11.59 16.34
CA LYS A 104 -12.70 -12.03 15.06
C LYS A 104 -11.97 -10.90 14.35
N ALA A 105 -10.77 -11.21 13.86
CA ALA A 105 -9.94 -10.24 13.12
C ALA A 105 -10.55 -9.89 11.76
N GLN A 106 -10.44 -8.63 11.35
CA GLN A 106 -10.83 -8.16 10.02
C GLN A 106 -9.79 -7.19 9.43
N PRO A 107 -9.76 -7.06 8.09
CA PRO A 107 -9.03 -5.98 7.44
C PRO A 107 -9.64 -4.62 7.81
N VAL A 108 -8.79 -3.63 8.12
CA VAL A 108 -9.26 -2.27 8.45
C VAL A 108 -9.85 -1.59 7.18
N PRO A 109 -11.12 -1.20 7.19
CA PRO A 109 -11.73 -0.58 6.02
C PRO A 109 -11.04 0.73 5.59
N PRO A 110 -11.09 1.07 4.30
CA PRO A 110 -11.78 0.42 3.19
C PRO A 110 -11.05 -0.84 2.73
N ILE A 111 -11.81 -1.90 2.47
CA ILE A 111 -11.30 -3.21 2.02
C ILE A 111 -11.35 -3.27 0.51
N PHE A 112 -10.35 -3.84 -0.13
CA PHE A 112 -10.33 -4.06 -1.58
C PHE A 112 -10.22 -5.56 -1.90
N GLN A 113 -10.73 -5.93 -3.05
CA GLN A 113 -10.56 -7.29 -3.57
C GLN A 113 -9.09 -7.55 -3.95
N PRO A 114 -8.59 -8.80 -3.84
CA PRO A 114 -7.21 -9.16 -4.15
C PRO A 114 -6.81 -8.84 -5.60
N GLU A 115 -7.75 -8.82 -6.54
CA GLU A 115 -7.52 -8.47 -7.94
C GLU A 115 -7.02 -7.03 -8.12
N VAL A 116 -7.45 -6.10 -7.27
CA VAL A 116 -6.95 -4.71 -7.29
C VAL A 116 -5.47 -4.67 -6.97
N ALA A 117 -5.02 -5.49 -6.00
CA ALA A 117 -3.61 -5.62 -5.68
C ALA A 117 -2.82 -6.32 -6.80
N ALA A 118 -3.37 -7.38 -7.38
CA ALA A 118 -2.76 -8.10 -8.48
C ALA A 118 -2.53 -7.19 -9.69
N GLN A 119 -3.53 -6.40 -10.09
CA GLN A 119 -3.41 -5.40 -11.17
C GLN A 119 -2.29 -4.39 -10.88
N ALA A 120 -2.21 -3.89 -9.65
CA ALA A 120 -1.16 -2.94 -9.26
C ALA A 120 0.25 -3.56 -9.34
N ILE A 121 0.40 -4.81 -8.91
CA ILE A 121 1.67 -5.55 -8.93
C ILE A 121 2.12 -5.80 -10.38
N VAL A 122 1.21 -6.27 -11.25
CA VAL A 122 1.51 -6.51 -12.67
C VAL A 122 1.90 -5.21 -13.36
N TRP A 123 1.15 -4.13 -13.14
CA TRP A 123 1.49 -2.83 -13.70
C TRP A 123 2.86 -2.31 -13.21
N ALA A 124 3.15 -2.49 -11.92
CA ALA A 124 4.44 -2.09 -11.35
C ALA A 124 5.61 -2.93 -11.91
N MET A 125 5.38 -4.21 -12.22
CA MET A 125 6.37 -5.07 -12.87
C MET A 125 6.72 -4.56 -14.28
N GLU A 126 5.75 -4.08 -15.04
CA GLU A 126 5.92 -3.59 -16.41
C GLU A 126 6.55 -2.19 -16.45
N HIS A 127 6.17 -1.32 -15.53
CA HIS A 127 6.54 0.11 -15.57
C HIS A 127 7.65 0.48 -14.57
N ALA A 128 7.90 -0.34 -13.56
CA ALA A 128 8.89 -0.15 -12.49
C ALA A 128 8.91 1.28 -11.91
N PRO A 129 7.78 1.84 -11.44
CA PRO A 129 7.78 3.11 -10.74
C PRO A 129 8.63 3.01 -9.48
N ARG A 130 9.06 4.14 -8.91
CA ARG A 130 9.75 4.10 -7.61
C ARG A 130 8.89 3.41 -6.54
N GLU A 131 7.64 3.81 -6.44
CA GLU A 131 6.62 3.26 -5.56
C GLU A 131 5.24 3.40 -6.21
N LEU A 132 4.34 2.49 -5.91
CA LEU A 132 2.94 2.56 -6.29
C LEU A 132 2.06 2.37 -5.05
N HIS A 133 1.21 3.33 -4.77
CA HIS A 133 0.23 3.23 -3.68
C HIS A 133 -1.11 2.76 -4.24
N VAL A 134 -1.78 1.88 -3.50
CA VAL A 134 -3.10 1.37 -3.86
C VAL A 134 -4.12 1.87 -2.86
N GLY A 135 -5.16 2.54 -3.37
CA GLY A 135 -6.24 3.11 -2.57
C GLY A 135 -5.92 4.48 -1.97
N ALA A 136 -6.86 5.41 -2.09
CA ALA A 136 -6.72 6.77 -1.55
C ALA A 136 -6.50 6.80 -0.03
N SER A 137 -6.97 5.77 0.69
CA SER A 137 -6.70 5.61 2.14
C SER A 137 -5.22 5.44 2.45
N THR A 138 -4.48 4.75 1.56
CA THR A 138 -3.03 4.60 1.68
C THR A 138 -2.32 5.94 1.52
N ASP A 139 -2.68 6.72 0.49
CA ASP A 139 -2.11 8.06 0.28
C ASP A 139 -2.45 9.00 1.45
N ALA A 140 -3.69 8.96 1.93
CA ALA A 140 -4.13 9.77 3.07
C ALA A 140 -3.36 9.43 4.35
N ALA A 141 -3.16 8.14 4.66
CA ALA A 141 -2.39 7.71 5.81
C ALA A 141 -0.92 8.16 5.74
N ILE A 142 -0.29 8.03 4.57
CA ILE A 142 1.09 8.47 4.33
C ILE A 142 1.21 9.99 4.49
N LEU A 143 0.30 10.76 3.89
CA LEU A 143 0.32 12.21 3.94
C LEU A 143 0.09 12.71 5.37
N THR A 144 -0.92 12.20 6.05
CA THR A 144 -1.23 12.61 7.43
C THR A 144 -0.08 12.26 8.38
N GLN A 145 0.55 11.10 8.21
CA GLN A 145 1.75 10.74 8.98
C GLN A 145 2.89 11.74 8.80
N LYS A 146 3.08 12.29 7.59
CA LYS A 146 4.13 13.28 7.32
C LYS A 146 3.84 14.65 7.88
N ILE A 147 2.58 15.06 7.93
CA ILE A 147 2.16 16.43 8.29
C ILE A 147 1.79 16.54 9.77
N ALA A 148 1.04 15.58 10.29
CA ALA A 148 0.44 15.63 11.62
C ALA A 148 0.49 14.26 12.34
N PRO A 149 1.69 13.68 12.60
CA PRO A 149 1.81 12.35 13.18
C PRO A 149 1.13 12.22 14.55
N GLY A 150 1.23 13.22 15.41
CA GLY A 150 0.60 13.21 16.73
C GLY A 150 -0.94 13.18 16.69
N LEU A 151 -1.56 13.91 15.76
CA LEU A 151 -3.01 13.82 15.56
C LEU A 151 -3.44 12.44 15.04
N MET A 152 -2.59 11.83 14.20
CA MET A 152 -2.83 10.47 13.72
C MET A 152 -2.70 9.45 14.85
N ASP A 153 -1.78 9.65 15.80
CA ASP A 153 -1.67 8.77 16.99
C ASP A 153 -2.96 8.78 17.79
N GLU A 154 -3.50 9.96 18.08
CA GLU A 154 -4.76 10.08 18.83
C GLU A 154 -5.96 9.54 18.07
N TYR A 155 -6.04 9.79 16.77
CA TYR A 155 -7.10 9.24 15.94
C TYR A 155 -7.09 7.71 15.95
N LEU A 156 -5.92 7.09 15.73
CA LEU A 156 -5.78 5.65 15.69
C LEU A 156 -5.96 5.01 17.07
N ALA A 157 -5.56 5.67 18.14
CA ALA A 157 -5.81 5.19 19.49
C ALA A 157 -7.31 5.05 19.79
N ARG A 158 -8.14 5.93 19.22
CA ARG A 158 -9.60 5.91 19.42
C ARG A 158 -10.35 5.02 18.44
N SER A 159 -9.88 4.89 17.21
CA SER A 159 -10.64 4.27 16.11
C SER A 159 -10.08 2.94 15.62
N ALA A 160 -8.75 2.79 15.60
CA ALA A 160 -8.13 1.66 14.92
C ALA A 160 -8.16 0.36 15.73
N TRP A 161 -8.44 0.44 17.02
CA TRP A 161 -8.58 -0.75 17.86
C TRP A 161 -9.79 -1.58 17.44
N ASP A 162 -10.98 -0.98 17.47
CA ASP A 162 -12.22 -1.64 17.09
C ASP A 162 -12.31 -1.90 15.58
N ALA A 163 -11.72 -1.04 14.75
CA ALA A 163 -11.73 -1.23 13.30
C ALA A 163 -11.04 -2.53 12.82
N GLN A 164 -10.21 -3.15 13.66
CA GLN A 164 -9.52 -4.42 13.36
C GLN A 164 -10.35 -5.65 13.74
N MET A 165 -11.53 -5.47 14.27
CA MET A 165 -12.39 -6.55 14.76
C MET A 165 -13.78 -6.47 14.15
N HIS A 166 -14.41 -7.60 13.92
CA HIS A 166 -15.82 -7.69 13.54
C HIS A 166 -16.60 -8.56 14.53
N ASP A 167 -17.90 -8.76 14.27
CA ASP A 167 -18.78 -9.42 15.19
C ASP A 167 -18.43 -10.90 15.45
N GLY A 168 -18.70 -11.32 16.65
CA GLY A 168 -18.47 -12.66 17.16
C GLY A 168 -17.12 -12.82 17.87
N PRO A 169 -17.07 -13.69 18.88
CA PRO A 169 -15.86 -13.97 19.63
C PRO A 169 -14.81 -14.64 18.74
N GLU A 170 -13.53 -14.36 19.00
CA GLU A 170 -12.45 -15.15 18.41
C GLU A 170 -12.43 -16.55 19.04
N ASP A 171 -12.18 -17.55 18.24
CA ASP A 171 -11.93 -18.91 18.72
C ASP A 171 -10.46 -19.02 19.14
N PRO A 172 -10.16 -19.18 20.45
CA PRO A 172 -8.79 -19.24 20.93
C PRO A 172 -8.03 -20.51 20.46
N ASP A 173 -8.77 -21.55 20.11
CA ASP A 173 -8.22 -22.87 19.75
C ASP A 173 -8.15 -23.08 18.23
N ARG A 174 -8.51 -22.07 17.42
CA ARG A 174 -8.41 -22.19 15.96
C ARG A 174 -6.97 -22.33 15.50
N ASP A 175 -6.76 -23.09 14.45
CA ASP A 175 -5.47 -23.20 13.79
C ASP A 175 -4.99 -21.85 13.28
N ASP A 176 -3.68 -21.60 13.40
CA ASP A 176 -3.03 -20.42 12.88
C ASP A 176 -1.77 -20.75 12.04
N ASN A 177 -1.34 -19.78 11.24
CA ASN A 177 -0.23 -19.94 10.32
C ASN A 177 1.12 -19.37 10.82
N LEU A 178 1.24 -19.02 12.09
CA LEU A 178 2.46 -18.37 12.59
C LEU A 178 3.66 -19.30 12.55
N TRP A 179 3.48 -20.53 13.05
CA TRP A 179 4.57 -21.49 13.17
C TRP A 179 4.60 -22.54 12.07
N ARG A 180 3.45 -22.90 11.52
CA ARG A 180 3.32 -23.92 10.48
C ARG A 180 2.33 -23.46 9.41
N PRO A 181 2.58 -23.78 8.12
CA PRO A 181 1.59 -23.53 7.09
C PRO A 181 0.36 -24.40 7.33
N LEU A 182 -0.82 -23.85 7.06
CA LEU A 182 -2.06 -24.62 7.06
C LEU A 182 -2.20 -25.42 5.76
N SER A 183 -2.74 -26.62 5.84
CA SER A 183 -2.99 -27.49 4.68
C SER A 183 -4.18 -27.01 3.85
N GLY A 184 -4.20 -27.41 2.57
CA GLY A 184 -5.28 -27.20 1.63
C GLY A 184 -5.21 -25.87 0.88
N ASP A 185 -5.92 -25.80 -0.24
CA ASP A 185 -6.12 -24.56 -1.00
C ASP A 185 -7.23 -23.76 -0.33
N ARG A 186 -6.95 -22.52 -0.02
CA ARG A 186 -7.86 -21.57 0.63
C ARG A 186 -8.36 -20.47 -0.31
N GLY A 187 -7.98 -20.54 -1.58
CA GLY A 187 -8.36 -19.56 -2.59
C GLY A 187 -7.74 -18.19 -2.39
N ALA A 188 -8.22 -17.21 -3.13
CA ALA A 188 -7.72 -15.83 -3.11
C ALA A 188 -8.59 -14.91 -2.26
N HIS A 189 -9.89 -15.19 -2.15
CA HIS A 189 -10.88 -14.35 -1.48
C HIS A 189 -11.10 -14.76 -0.03
N GLY A 190 -11.24 -13.75 0.83
CA GLY A 190 -11.66 -13.91 2.23
C GLY A 190 -13.19 -13.87 2.37
N SER A 191 -13.65 -13.66 3.60
CA SER A 191 -15.08 -13.62 3.96
C SER A 191 -15.72 -12.22 3.87
N PHE A 192 -15.05 -11.24 3.22
CA PHE A 192 -15.49 -9.85 3.21
C PHE A 192 -15.97 -9.35 1.85
N ASP A 193 -16.41 -10.25 0.95
CA ASP A 193 -16.80 -9.91 -0.43
C ASP A 193 -17.85 -8.79 -0.49
N GLN A 194 -18.88 -8.85 0.34
CA GLN A 194 -19.95 -7.83 0.36
C GLN A 194 -19.46 -6.43 0.78
N ARG A 195 -18.29 -6.33 1.41
CA ARG A 195 -17.71 -5.08 1.94
C ARG A 195 -16.48 -4.65 1.14
N ALA A 196 -15.95 -5.52 0.30
CA ALA A 196 -14.75 -5.26 -0.48
C ALA A 196 -15.08 -4.53 -1.79
N ARG A 197 -14.18 -3.65 -2.20
CA ARG A 197 -14.29 -2.86 -3.43
C ARG A 197 -13.52 -3.54 -4.55
N ASP A 198 -14.18 -3.72 -5.70
CA ASP A 198 -13.56 -4.33 -6.88
C ASP A 198 -12.65 -3.37 -7.66
N ARG A 199 -12.68 -2.07 -7.34
CA ARG A 199 -11.97 -1.03 -8.09
C ARG A 199 -11.37 0.01 -7.16
N SER A 200 -10.23 0.57 -7.57
CA SER A 200 -9.60 1.73 -6.96
C SER A 200 -9.47 2.85 -8.00
N PRO A 201 -10.32 3.89 -7.95
CA PRO A 201 -10.17 5.05 -8.85
C PRO A 201 -8.82 5.74 -8.72
N GLN A 202 -8.25 5.78 -7.50
CA GLN A 202 -6.92 6.32 -7.26
C GLN A 202 -5.84 5.51 -8.00
N LEU A 203 -5.88 4.17 -7.94
CA LEU A 203 -4.97 3.31 -8.68
C LEU A 203 -5.11 3.53 -10.19
N TRP A 204 -6.34 3.61 -10.68
CA TRP A 204 -6.59 3.87 -12.09
C TRP A 204 -5.94 5.18 -12.54
N LEU A 205 -6.10 6.26 -11.79
CA LEU A 205 -5.44 7.55 -12.08
C LEU A 205 -3.91 7.43 -12.02
N ALA A 206 -3.36 6.74 -11.04
CA ALA A 206 -1.92 6.54 -10.88
C ALA A 206 -1.31 5.75 -12.05
N THR A 207 -2.06 4.78 -12.60
CA THR A 207 -1.62 3.94 -13.72
C THR A 207 -1.92 4.54 -15.10
N HIS A 208 -2.69 5.66 -15.18
CA HIS A 208 -3.01 6.37 -16.41
C HIS A 208 -2.55 7.84 -16.39
N PRO A 209 -1.24 8.11 -16.22
CA PRO A 209 -0.73 9.48 -16.02
C PRO A 209 -0.97 10.40 -17.24
N ALA A 210 -1.14 9.84 -18.44
CA ALA A 210 -1.48 10.63 -19.62
C ALA A 210 -2.86 11.29 -19.53
N VAL A 211 -3.85 10.58 -18.96
CA VAL A 211 -5.20 11.11 -18.74
C VAL A 211 -5.16 12.25 -17.73
N PHE A 212 -4.44 12.07 -16.63
CA PHE A 212 -4.27 13.11 -15.62
C PHE A 212 -3.59 14.36 -16.19
N ARG A 213 -2.50 14.19 -16.95
CA ARG A 213 -1.82 15.31 -17.60
C ARG A 213 -2.70 16.02 -18.62
N GLY A 214 -3.45 15.28 -19.42
CA GLY A 214 -4.40 15.85 -20.38
C GLY A 214 -5.50 16.66 -19.71
N ALA A 215 -6.08 16.14 -18.63
CA ALA A 215 -7.10 16.85 -17.85
C ALA A 215 -6.55 18.13 -17.18
N ALA A 216 -5.32 18.07 -16.63
CA ALA A 216 -4.68 19.23 -16.02
C ALA A 216 -4.40 20.34 -17.05
N ILE A 217 -3.93 19.98 -18.25
CA ILE A 217 -3.73 20.92 -19.35
C ILE A 217 -5.05 21.54 -19.80
N ALA A 218 -6.09 20.75 -19.98
CA ALA A 218 -7.42 21.24 -20.37
C ALA A 218 -8.00 22.22 -19.36
N LEU A 219 -7.86 21.93 -18.05
CA LEU A 219 -8.27 22.84 -16.98
C LEU A 219 -7.45 24.14 -16.97
N GLY A 220 -6.14 24.05 -17.17
CA GLY A 220 -5.27 25.23 -17.27
C GLY A 220 -5.66 26.13 -18.45
N VAL A 221 -5.91 25.54 -19.63
CA VAL A 221 -6.39 26.27 -20.82
C VAL A 221 -7.76 26.90 -20.55
N ALA A 222 -8.70 26.18 -19.97
CA ALA A 222 -10.02 26.73 -19.64
C ALA A 222 -9.94 27.89 -18.65
N ALA A 223 -9.11 27.78 -17.60
CA ALA A 223 -8.86 28.84 -16.64
C ALA A 223 -8.22 30.08 -17.29
N GLY A 224 -7.25 29.88 -18.21
CA GLY A 224 -6.63 30.95 -18.98
C GLY A 224 -7.62 31.68 -19.89
N ILE A 225 -8.50 30.94 -20.59
CA ILE A 225 -9.57 31.55 -21.42
C ILE A 225 -10.56 32.31 -20.56
N TRP A 226 -10.93 31.78 -19.40
CA TRP A 226 -11.86 32.45 -18.49
C TRP A 226 -11.29 33.74 -17.91
N SER A 227 -10.02 33.75 -17.48
CA SER A 227 -9.35 34.96 -16.98
C SER A 227 -9.18 36.02 -18.07
N ALA A 228 -8.83 35.65 -19.30
CA ALA A 228 -8.75 36.57 -20.43
C ALA A 228 -10.10 37.18 -20.81
N ARG A 229 -11.19 36.41 -20.72
CA ARG A 229 -12.55 36.91 -20.93
C ARG A 229 -12.98 37.92 -19.86
N ARG A 230 -12.65 37.62 -18.58
CA ARG A 230 -12.92 38.57 -17.47
C ARG A 230 -12.13 39.87 -17.60
N GLY A 231 -10.85 39.81 -17.94
CA GLY A 231 -10.02 40.99 -18.18
C GLY A 231 -10.59 41.89 -19.27
N ARG A 232 -11.02 41.31 -20.40
CA ARG A 232 -11.67 42.06 -21.50
C ARG A 232 -13.03 42.69 -21.11
N ALA A 233 -13.80 42.02 -20.25
CA ALA A 233 -15.07 42.55 -19.76
C ALA A 233 -14.88 43.76 -18.81
N GLN A 234 -13.81 43.75 -18.04
CA GLN A 234 -13.47 44.82 -17.08
C GLN A 234 -12.91 46.05 -17.82
N THR A 235 -12.10 45.87 -18.85
CA THR A 235 -11.57 46.98 -19.71
C THR A 235 -12.69 47.67 -20.47
N ARG A 236 -13.74 46.97 -20.90
CA ARG A 236 -14.90 47.57 -21.56
C ARG A 236 -15.80 48.40 -20.63
N ARG A 237 -15.79 48.14 -19.32
CA ARG A 237 -16.55 48.92 -18.33
C ARG A 237 -15.87 50.25 -17.96
N ILE A 238 -14.59 50.43 -18.23
CA ILE A 238 -13.82 51.64 -17.92
C ILE A 238 -13.79 52.59 -19.13
N ALA A 239 -14.24 52.14 -20.31
CA ALA A 239 -14.15 52.91 -21.57
C ALA A 239 -15.43 53.68 -21.98
N PHE A 240 -16.38 53.88 -21.06
CA PHE A 240 -17.51 54.79 -21.31
C PHE A 240 -17.56 55.87 -20.20
N PRO A 241 -17.45 57.16 -20.53
CA PRO A 241 -17.68 58.25 -19.59
C PRO A 241 -19.14 58.42 -19.26
#